data_a45fb7760f75ebae1183e2bb19d02d49
#
_entry.id   a45fb7760f75ebae1183e2bb19d02d49
#
_cell.length_a   1.000
_cell.length_b   1.000
_cell.length_c   1.000
_cell.angle_alpha   90.00
_cell.angle_beta   90.00
_cell.angle_gamma   90.00
#
_symmetry.space_group_name_H-M   'P 1'
#
loop_
_entity.id
_entity.type
_entity.pdbx_description
1 polymer ?
#
loop_
_entity_poly.entity_id
_entity_poly.type
_entity_poly.pdbx_seq_one_letter_code
_entity_poly.pdbx_strand_id
1 'polypeptide(L)'
;MTEHNLPWYRRVRRWGQTNLTEEDPKNCDLEFWREQWRRTAVQGVIINCGGIVAYYPSRFGLQYRAALLEGRDYYGEFNKAAREAGLAVVARMDINRATREFFEAHPSWFCRHKDGLPIMSQGRYFSCVNSGYYKEYIPSVLREIIERYHPDGFSDNSWKGLGRNTICYCDNCRRRFREDCNEELPEKVDWNDPVYRKWVRWSYGLRTENWDLFNETTRKYGGEDCLWLGMLNADVAGSCQGFADLKALCARSKVIFSDHQSREIISGFEQNSLNGMLFKLASPSEDVEVPESMANYVRGHRAFRLAANPAAETRTWIAEGIAGGITPWFHHVGGGRRDRRQFDTPVPMFQWHKENEEYLYGRENLANVAVVWSQQNHDFYGRDNIDERCSYPLSGFCRALSSGRIPFLPVHAGDIGRYKDRIATLILPDIAVLTDNQTEEICSFLDRGGNLVLTGQTGSLAVSYTHLRA
;
A
#
# COMPACT_ATOMS: atom_id res chain seq x y z
N MET A 1 -18.61 21.85 11.50
CA MET A 1 -19.41 20.77 10.89
C MET A 1 -19.56 19.70 11.95
N THR A 2 -20.77 19.23 12.22
CA THR A 2 -20.98 18.11 13.16
C THR A 2 -20.35 16.86 12.56
N GLU A 3 -19.71 15.99 13.35
CA GLU A 3 -19.05 14.75 12.90
C GLU A 3 -19.92 13.87 11.98
N HIS A 4 -21.23 13.94 12.11
CA HIS A 4 -22.20 13.19 11.28
C HIS A 4 -22.21 13.60 9.80
N ASN A 5 -21.70 14.77 9.46
CA ASN A 5 -21.65 15.28 8.07
C ASN A 5 -20.33 14.99 7.35
N LEU A 6 -19.37 14.35 8.02
CA LEU A 6 -18.10 13.96 7.40
C LEU A 6 -18.27 12.66 6.59
N PRO A 7 -17.59 12.49 5.44
CA PRO A 7 -17.59 11.24 4.72
C PRO A 7 -17.00 10.11 5.57
N TRP A 8 -17.38 8.87 5.27
CA TRP A 8 -17.01 7.71 6.09
C TRP A 8 -15.49 7.62 6.35
N TYR A 9 -14.66 7.90 5.35
CA TYR A 9 -13.19 7.82 5.44
C TYR A 9 -12.56 8.89 6.37
N ARG A 10 -13.33 9.89 6.79
CA ARG A 10 -12.94 10.86 7.82
C ARG A 10 -13.47 10.51 9.20
N ARG A 11 -14.44 9.60 9.30
CA ARG A 11 -15.07 9.21 10.56
C ARG A 11 -14.52 7.89 11.12
N VAL A 12 -14.03 7.00 10.24
CA VAL A 12 -13.57 5.67 10.66
C VAL A 12 -12.14 5.75 11.18
N ARG A 13 -12.00 5.54 12.48
CA ARG A 13 -10.76 5.70 13.24
C ARG A 13 -10.22 4.39 13.81
N ARG A 14 -10.92 3.28 13.65
CA ARG A 14 -10.52 1.93 14.06
C ARG A 14 -11.07 0.93 13.05
N TRP A 15 -10.19 0.06 12.58
CA TRP A 15 -10.51 -0.89 11.53
C TRP A 15 -10.30 -2.33 11.99
N GLY A 16 -11.15 -3.23 11.51
CA GLY A 16 -10.99 -4.67 11.65
C GLY A 16 -10.90 -5.34 10.27
N GLN A 17 -10.16 -6.43 10.18
CA GLN A 17 -10.12 -7.25 8.97
C GLN A 17 -10.09 -8.72 9.32
N THR A 18 -10.80 -9.50 8.52
CA THR A 18 -10.70 -10.95 8.47
C THR A 18 -10.19 -11.38 7.12
N ASN A 19 -8.96 -11.90 7.06
CA ASN A 19 -8.46 -12.57 5.87
C ASN A 19 -9.08 -13.96 5.79
N LEU A 20 -10.04 -14.12 4.89
CA LEU A 20 -10.76 -15.37 4.70
C LEU A 20 -9.88 -16.43 4.05
N THR A 21 -10.08 -17.66 4.48
CA THR A 21 -9.58 -18.87 3.83
C THR A 21 -10.72 -19.60 3.13
N GLU A 22 -10.42 -20.54 2.26
CA GLU A 22 -11.46 -21.31 1.56
C GLU A 22 -12.27 -22.24 2.47
N GLU A 23 -11.81 -22.46 3.72
CA GLU A 23 -12.52 -23.24 4.73
C GLU A 23 -13.54 -22.41 5.54
N ASP A 24 -13.37 -21.11 5.57
CA ASP A 24 -14.19 -20.21 6.40
C ASP A 24 -15.68 -20.23 6.06
N PRO A 25 -16.13 -20.39 4.79
CA PRO A 25 -17.55 -20.50 4.51
C PRO A 25 -18.29 -21.58 5.29
N LYS A 26 -17.60 -22.66 5.69
CA LYS A 26 -18.20 -23.72 6.54
C LYS A 26 -18.10 -23.47 8.04
N ASN A 27 -17.10 -22.75 8.47
CA ASN A 27 -16.69 -22.71 9.87
C ASN A 27 -16.83 -21.32 10.52
N CYS A 28 -17.29 -20.31 9.81
CA CYS A 28 -17.37 -18.96 10.34
C CYS A 28 -18.59 -18.76 11.23
N ASP A 29 -18.34 -18.11 12.35
CA ASP A 29 -19.31 -17.70 13.36
C ASP A 29 -19.48 -16.20 13.28
N LEU A 30 -20.56 -15.72 12.64
CA LEU A 30 -20.84 -14.29 12.46
C LEU A 30 -21.13 -13.59 13.81
N GLU A 31 -21.73 -14.29 14.78
CA GLU A 31 -22.00 -13.69 16.09
C GLU A 31 -20.71 -13.42 16.86
N PHE A 32 -19.72 -14.32 16.72
CA PHE A 32 -18.38 -14.06 17.23
C PHE A 32 -17.77 -12.79 16.62
N TRP A 33 -17.92 -12.59 15.30
CA TRP A 33 -17.40 -11.40 14.63
C TRP A 33 -18.12 -10.12 15.05
N ARG A 34 -19.45 -10.15 15.20
CA ARG A 34 -20.22 -9.01 15.75
C ARG A 34 -19.72 -8.61 17.14
N GLU A 35 -19.52 -9.60 18.01
CA GLU A 35 -18.99 -9.35 19.35
C GLU A 35 -17.56 -8.83 19.31
N GLN A 36 -16.70 -9.37 18.43
CA GLN A 36 -15.33 -8.90 18.29
C GLN A 36 -15.27 -7.45 17.78
N TRP A 37 -16.11 -7.08 16.83
CA TRP A 37 -16.21 -5.69 16.35
C TRP A 37 -16.64 -4.76 17.49
N ARG A 38 -17.59 -5.17 18.30
CA ARG A 38 -18.05 -4.40 19.47
C ARG A 38 -16.94 -4.25 20.51
N ARG A 39 -16.21 -5.33 20.84
CA ARG A 39 -15.12 -5.35 21.84
C ARG A 39 -13.94 -4.47 21.43
N THR A 40 -13.64 -4.42 20.15
CA THR A 40 -12.56 -3.58 19.58
C THR A 40 -13.04 -2.18 19.18
N ALA A 41 -14.32 -1.87 19.34
CA ALA A 41 -14.92 -0.59 18.96
C ALA A 41 -14.53 -0.15 17.54
N VAL A 42 -14.40 -1.08 16.60
CA VAL A 42 -14.15 -0.76 15.19
C VAL A 42 -15.33 -0.04 14.57
N GLN A 43 -15.04 0.81 13.61
CA GLN A 43 -16.03 1.60 12.87
C GLN A 43 -16.05 1.25 11.39
N GLY A 44 -15.05 0.49 10.93
CA GLY A 44 -14.97 -0.04 9.58
C GLY A 44 -14.34 -1.42 9.55
N VAL A 45 -14.70 -2.22 8.55
CA VAL A 45 -14.19 -3.58 8.35
C VAL A 45 -13.78 -3.81 6.91
N ILE A 46 -12.72 -4.62 6.74
CA ILE A 46 -12.25 -5.08 5.45
C ILE A 46 -12.55 -6.58 5.34
N ILE A 47 -13.28 -6.98 4.31
CA ILE A 47 -13.76 -8.34 4.12
C ILE A 47 -13.38 -8.82 2.72
N ASN A 48 -12.73 -10.00 2.61
CA ASN A 48 -12.40 -10.60 1.32
C ASN A 48 -13.67 -10.81 0.49
N CYS A 49 -13.65 -10.32 -0.73
CA CYS A 49 -14.80 -10.37 -1.63
C CYS A 49 -14.48 -11.11 -2.93
N GLY A 50 -13.51 -10.63 -3.70
CA GLY A 50 -13.27 -11.14 -5.05
C GLY A 50 -11.82 -11.11 -5.51
N GLY A 51 -11.61 -11.21 -6.82
CA GLY A 51 -10.30 -11.27 -7.45
C GLY A 51 -9.82 -12.70 -7.67
N ILE A 52 -8.68 -13.11 -7.08
CA ILE A 52 -8.13 -14.48 -7.20
C ILE A 52 -9.11 -15.52 -6.67
N VAL A 53 -9.83 -15.22 -5.60
CA VAL A 53 -10.87 -16.07 -4.99
C VAL A 53 -12.08 -15.22 -4.68
N ALA A 54 -13.26 -15.61 -5.19
CA ALA A 54 -14.52 -14.98 -4.85
C ALA A 54 -15.22 -15.70 -3.70
N TYR A 55 -15.73 -14.92 -2.75
CA TYR A 55 -16.52 -15.40 -1.60
C TYR A 55 -18.02 -15.10 -1.77
N TYR A 56 -18.45 -14.87 -3.00
CA TYR A 56 -19.84 -14.63 -3.39
C TYR A 56 -20.14 -15.31 -4.73
N PRO A 57 -21.42 -15.56 -5.08
CA PRO A 57 -21.80 -16.16 -6.35
C PRO A 57 -21.71 -15.13 -7.50
N SER A 58 -20.49 -14.87 -7.99
CA SER A 58 -20.24 -13.95 -9.11
C SER A 58 -20.92 -14.41 -10.40
N ARG A 59 -21.40 -13.46 -11.21
CA ARG A 59 -21.89 -13.73 -12.57
C ARG A 59 -20.78 -14.07 -13.58
N PHE A 60 -19.51 -13.75 -13.23
CA PHE A 60 -18.37 -14.06 -14.08
C PHE A 60 -17.93 -15.51 -13.86
N GLY A 61 -18.23 -16.39 -14.83
CA GLY A 61 -17.97 -17.83 -14.72
C GLY A 61 -16.50 -18.21 -14.53
N LEU A 62 -15.58 -17.38 -15.03
CA LEU A 62 -14.12 -17.60 -14.90
C LEU A 62 -13.56 -17.07 -13.58
N GLN A 63 -14.30 -16.32 -12.78
CA GLN A 63 -13.86 -15.94 -11.45
C GLN A 63 -13.92 -17.17 -10.53
N TYR A 64 -12.74 -17.61 -10.05
CA TYR A 64 -12.66 -18.76 -9.15
C TYR A 64 -13.41 -18.47 -7.83
N ARG A 65 -14.36 -19.32 -7.49
CA ARG A 65 -15.11 -19.24 -6.23
C ARG A 65 -14.48 -20.14 -5.20
N ALA A 66 -14.46 -19.70 -3.94
CA ALA A 66 -13.94 -20.52 -2.84
C ALA A 66 -14.55 -21.92 -2.85
N ALA A 67 -13.72 -22.95 -2.72
CA ALA A 67 -14.13 -24.34 -2.92
C ALA A 67 -15.28 -24.79 -1.99
N LEU A 68 -15.32 -24.24 -0.76
CA LEU A 68 -16.33 -24.58 0.24
C LEU A 68 -17.45 -23.55 0.37
N LEU A 69 -17.61 -22.70 -0.65
CA LEU A 69 -18.69 -21.71 -0.69
C LEU A 69 -20.08 -22.37 -0.83
N GLU A 70 -20.17 -23.51 -1.53
CA GLU A 70 -21.39 -24.34 -1.68
C GLU A 70 -22.61 -23.51 -2.13
N GLY A 71 -22.40 -22.50 -2.98
CA GLY A 71 -23.46 -21.63 -3.48
C GLY A 71 -23.90 -20.51 -2.53
N ARG A 72 -23.35 -20.42 -1.33
CA ARG A 72 -23.63 -19.33 -0.38
C ARG A 72 -23.12 -17.99 -0.90
N ASP A 73 -23.76 -16.94 -0.46
CA ASP A 73 -23.28 -15.56 -0.60
C ASP A 73 -22.58 -15.11 0.69
N TYR A 74 -21.41 -15.71 0.95
CA TYR A 74 -20.68 -15.52 2.20
C TYR A 74 -20.24 -14.06 2.41
N TYR A 75 -19.75 -13.40 1.35
CA TYR A 75 -19.44 -11.98 1.42
C TYR A 75 -20.70 -11.14 1.72
N GLY A 76 -21.83 -11.44 1.06
CA GLY A 76 -23.09 -10.75 1.30
C GLY A 76 -23.59 -10.92 2.74
N GLU A 77 -23.43 -12.10 3.34
CA GLU A 77 -23.77 -12.35 4.76
C GLU A 77 -22.91 -11.47 5.69
N PHE A 78 -21.59 -11.40 5.46
CA PHE A 78 -20.67 -10.54 6.24
C PHE A 78 -20.96 -9.06 6.05
N ASN A 79 -21.14 -8.63 4.80
CA ASN A 79 -21.47 -7.24 4.48
C ASN A 79 -22.76 -6.81 5.18
N LYS A 80 -23.80 -7.65 5.14
CA LYS A 80 -25.06 -7.38 5.85
C LYS A 80 -24.83 -7.25 7.36
N ALA A 81 -24.11 -8.20 7.97
CA ALA A 81 -23.83 -8.18 9.38
C ALA A 81 -23.06 -6.92 9.83
N ALA A 82 -22.06 -6.49 9.03
CA ALA A 82 -21.31 -5.28 9.28
C ALA A 82 -22.16 -4.01 9.15
N ARG A 83 -23.00 -3.95 8.11
CA ARG A 83 -23.94 -2.82 7.91
C ARG A 83 -24.95 -2.69 9.04
N GLU A 84 -25.51 -3.81 9.52
CA GLU A 84 -26.41 -3.85 10.67
C GLU A 84 -25.73 -3.38 11.95
N ALA A 85 -24.41 -3.58 12.08
CA ALA A 85 -23.58 -3.05 13.17
C ALA A 85 -23.15 -1.57 12.96
N GLY A 86 -23.59 -0.90 11.88
CA GLY A 86 -23.26 0.49 11.58
C GLY A 86 -21.83 0.73 11.07
N LEU A 87 -21.16 -0.32 10.59
CA LEU A 87 -19.76 -0.25 10.15
C LEU A 87 -19.64 0.16 8.67
N ALA A 88 -18.59 0.92 8.34
CA ALA A 88 -18.14 1.06 6.97
C ALA A 88 -17.58 -0.28 6.47
N VAL A 89 -17.82 -0.63 5.20
CA VAL A 89 -17.41 -1.91 4.63
C VAL A 89 -16.54 -1.70 3.40
N VAL A 90 -15.30 -2.19 3.47
CA VAL A 90 -14.36 -2.22 2.34
C VAL A 90 -14.25 -3.65 1.82
N ALA A 91 -14.57 -3.84 0.54
CA ALA A 91 -14.45 -5.11 -0.16
C ALA A 91 -12.96 -5.36 -0.52
N ARG A 92 -12.35 -6.40 0.04
CA ARG A 92 -11.00 -6.76 -0.32
C ARG A 92 -10.96 -7.57 -1.60
N MET A 93 -10.13 -7.11 -2.52
CA MET A 93 -9.77 -7.80 -3.76
C MET A 93 -8.34 -8.37 -3.65
N ASP A 94 -8.01 -9.31 -4.52
CA ASP A 94 -6.65 -9.74 -4.84
C ASP A 94 -6.64 -10.07 -6.34
N ILE A 95 -6.05 -9.20 -7.18
CA ILE A 95 -6.35 -9.22 -8.63
C ILE A 95 -5.19 -9.63 -9.55
N ASN A 96 -3.99 -9.88 -9.04
CA ASN A 96 -2.80 -10.04 -9.90
C ASN A 96 -2.65 -11.41 -10.57
N ARG A 97 -3.50 -12.38 -10.26
CA ARG A 97 -3.37 -13.76 -10.75
C ARG A 97 -4.74 -14.40 -10.97
N ALA A 98 -4.78 -15.37 -11.88
CA ALA A 98 -5.99 -16.15 -12.13
C ALA A 98 -5.68 -17.65 -12.32
N THR A 99 -6.73 -18.46 -12.43
CA THR A 99 -6.65 -19.91 -12.59
C THR A 99 -6.20 -20.32 -13.98
N ARG A 100 -5.99 -21.63 -14.15
CA ARG A 100 -5.65 -22.22 -15.45
C ARG A 100 -6.78 -22.05 -16.47
N GLU A 101 -8.02 -22.25 -16.04
CA GLU A 101 -9.22 -22.12 -16.90
C GLU A 101 -9.34 -20.70 -17.44
N PHE A 102 -9.05 -19.71 -16.59
CA PHE A 102 -9.05 -18.30 -17.02
C PHE A 102 -7.94 -18.03 -18.03
N PHE A 103 -6.75 -18.57 -17.78
CA PHE A 103 -5.62 -18.45 -18.72
C PHE A 103 -5.92 -19.09 -20.06
N GLU A 104 -6.50 -20.28 -20.10
CA GLU A 104 -6.86 -21.01 -21.32
C GLU A 104 -7.93 -20.26 -22.12
N ALA A 105 -8.90 -19.59 -21.46
CA ALA A 105 -9.93 -18.79 -22.11
C ALA A 105 -9.38 -17.46 -22.66
N HIS A 106 -8.40 -16.83 -22.00
CA HIS A 106 -7.86 -15.52 -22.36
C HIS A 106 -6.31 -15.48 -22.32
N PRO A 107 -5.59 -16.30 -23.11
CA PRO A 107 -4.14 -16.44 -22.98
C PRO A 107 -3.34 -15.17 -23.24
N SER A 108 -3.90 -14.22 -24.01
CA SER A 108 -3.30 -12.90 -24.28
C SER A 108 -3.38 -11.91 -23.10
N TRP A 109 -4.13 -12.23 -22.05
CA TRP A 109 -4.28 -11.36 -20.88
C TRP A 109 -3.21 -11.59 -19.81
N PHE A 110 -2.34 -12.58 -20.00
CA PHE A 110 -1.39 -13.02 -18.98
C PHE A 110 0.06 -12.71 -19.35
N CYS A 111 0.85 -12.53 -18.29
CA CYS A 111 2.27 -12.22 -18.42
C CYS A 111 3.07 -13.37 -19.02
N ARG A 112 4.06 -13.02 -19.82
CA ARG A 112 4.95 -13.98 -20.51
C ARG A 112 6.42 -13.69 -20.21
N HIS A 113 7.20 -14.72 -20.06
CA HIS A 113 8.65 -14.67 -20.18
C HIS A 113 9.07 -14.36 -21.62
N LYS A 114 10.35 -14.08 -21.84
CA LYS A 114 10.89 -13.76 -23.18
C LYS A 114 10.76 -14.91 -24.19
N ASP A 115 10.84 -16.15 -23.70
CA ASP A 115 10.63 -17.39 -24.47
C ASP A 115 9.15 -17.69 -24.75
N GLY A 116 8.23 -16.84 -24.32
CA GLY A 116 6.79 -16.98 -24.51
C GLY A 116 6.08 -17.84 -23.45
N LEU A 117 6.80 -18.45 -22.52
CA LEU A 117 6.17 -19.22 -21.45
C LEU A 117 5.41 -18.30 -20.46
N PRO A 118 4.28 -18.74 -19.91
CA PRO A 118 3.52 -17.94 -18.96
C PRO A 118 4.25 -17.78 -17.63
N ILE A 119 4.14 -16.60 -17.01
CA ILE A 119 4.67 -16.35 -15.67
C ILE A 119 3.65 -16.82 -14.64
N MET A 120 4.09 -17.67 -13.72
CA MET A 120 3.24 -18.33 -12.74
C MET A 120 3.79 -18.24 -11.33
N SER A 121 2.90 -18.30 -10.34
CA SER A 121 3.24 -18.50 -8.93
C SER A 121 2.12 -19.25 -8.22
N GLN A 122 2.47 -20.21 -7.40
CA GLN A 122 1.51 -21.02 -6.60
C GLN A 122 0.37 -21.62 -7.44
N GLY A 123 0.71 -22.15 -8.63
CA GLY A 123 -0.27 -22.76 -9.54
C GLY A 123 -1.21 -21.77 -10.25
N ARG A 124 -0.99 -20.45 -10.16
CA ARG A 124 -1.79 -19.42 -10.78
C ARG A 124 -0.96 -18.57 -11.74
N TYR A 125 -1.59 -18.04 -12.76
CA TYR A 125 -1.01 -17.26 -13.86
C TYR A 125 -1.06 -15.77 -13.52
N PHE A 126 0.06 -15.05 -13.66
CA PHE A 126 0.08 -13.60 -13.47
C PHE A 126 -0.62 -12.88 -14.61
N SER A 127 -1.61 -12.07 -14.25
CA SER A 127 -2.32 -11.20 -15.20
C SER A 127 -1.47 -9.98 -15.57
N CYS A 128 -1.53 -9.58 -16.84
CA CYS A 128 -0.77 -8.43 -17.34
C CYS A 128 -1.50 -7.11 -17.08
N VAL A 129 -0.82 -6.15 -16.47
CA VAL A 129 -1.37 -4.82 -16.15
C VAL A 129 -1.81 -4.01 -17.39
N ASN A 130 -1.34 -4.40 -18.60
CA ASN A 130 -1.68 -3.79 -19.88
C ASN A 130 -2.77 -4.53 -20.64
N SER A 131 -3.34 -5.60 -20.08
CA SER A 131 -4.32 -6.44 -20.77
C SER A 131 -5.75 -6.11 -20.42
N GLY A 132 -6.69 -6.71 -21.14
CA GLY A 132 -8.12 -6.66 -20.84
C GLY A 132 -8.48 -7.18 -19.46
N TYR A 133 -7.62 -7.98 -18.82
CA TYR A 133 -7.82 -8.38 -17.43
C TYR A 133 -7.93 -7.18 -16.49
N TYR A 134 -6.96 -6.23 -16.56
CA TYR A 134 -6.96 -5.01 -15.75
C TYR A 134 -7.87 -3.92 -16.31
N LYS A 135 -7.97 -3.83 -17.66
CA LYS A 135 -8.64 -2.70 -18.31
C LYS A 135 -10.16 -2.90 -18.48
N GLU A 136 -10.63 -4.14 -18.48
CA GLU A 136 -12.04 -4.49 -18.79
C GLU A 136 -12.66 -5.38 -17.71
N TYR A 137 -11.99 -6.51 -17.40
CA TYR A 137 -12.55 -7.53 -16.51
C TYR A 137 -12.64 -7.04 -15.06
N ILE A 138 -11.54 -6.54 -14.48
CA ILE A 138 -11.55 -6.05 -13.09
C ILE A 138 -12.54 -4.88 -12.90
N PRO A 139 -12.59 -3.84 -13.74
CA PRO A 139 -13.65 -2.84 -13.69
C PRO A 139 -15.07 -3.42 -13.70
N SER A 140 -15.30 -4.47 -14.51
CA SER A 140 -16.59 -5.15 -14.57
C SER A 140 -16.93 -5.91 -13.28
N VAL A 141 -15.94 -6.53 -12.64
CA VAL A 141 -16.11 -7.19 -11.33
C VAL A 141 -16.36 -6.16 -10.22
N LEU A 142 -15.63 -5.04 -10.21
CA LEU A 142 -15.88 -3.94 -9.25
C LEU A 142 -17.33 -3.44 -9.39
N ARG A 143 -17.78 -3.22 -10.61
CA ARG A 143 -19.16 -2.83 -10.89
C ARG A 143 -20.17 -3.86 -10.37
N GLU A 144 -19.98 -5.16 -10.62
CA GLU A 144 -20.86 -6.22 -10.09
C GLU A 144 -20.99 -6.15 -8.57
N ILE A 145 -19.85 -6.01 -7.87
CA ILE A 145 -19.81 -5.95 -6.41
C ILE A 145 -20.53 -4.69 -5.90
N ILE A 146 -20.31 -3.55 -6.54
CA ILE A 146 -20.99 -2.29 -6.20
C ILE A 146 -22.49 -2.42 -6.34
N GLU A 147 -22.96 -2.90 -7.49
CA GLU A 147 -24.40 -3.05 -7.80
C GLU A 147 -25.12 -4.00 -6.83
N ARG A 148 -24.40 -5.01 -6.27
CA ARG A 148 -25.00 -6.01 -5.38
C ARG A 148 -24.91 -5.68 -3.90
N TYR A 149 -23.79 -5.07 -3.47
CA TYR A 149 -23.45 -4.99 -2.04
C TYR A 149 -23.18 -3.57 -1.54
N HIS A 150 -23.02 -2.61 -2.43
CA HIS A 150 -22.78 -1.20 -2.11
C HIS A 150 -21.65 -0.99 -1.06
N PRO A 151 -20.42 -1.54 -1.26
CA PRO A 151 -19.33 -1.31 -0.33
C PRO A 151 -18.91 0.18 -0.35
N ASP A 152 -18.34 0.66 0.76
CA ASP A 152 -17.79 2.02 0.84
C ASP A 152 -16.47 2.17 0.07
N GLY A 153 -15.82 1.06 -0.24
CA GLY A 153 -14.61 1.05 -1.05
C GLY A 153 -14.06 -0.34 -1.30
N PHE A 154 -12.92 -0.38 -1.98
CA PHE A 154 -12.20 -1.60 -2.34
C PHE A 154 -10.75 -1.52 -1.92
N SER A 155 -10.19 -2.56 -1.32
CA SER A 155 -8.77 -2.67 -1.01
C SER A 155 -8.12 -3.83 -1.76
N ASP A 156 -6.83 -3.67 -2.12
CA ASP A 156 -6.06 -4.71 -2.80
C ASP A 156 -4.56 -4.50 -2.55
N ASN A 157 -3.85 -5.53 -2.08
CA ASN A 157 -2.40 -5.50 -1.91
C ASN A 157 -1.64 -6.10 -3.11
N SER A 158 -2.33 -6.68 -4.07
CA SER A 158 -1.76 -7.34 -5.25
C SER A 158 -1.85 -6.52 -6.54
N TRP A 159 -2.56 -5.40 -6.55
CA TRP A 159 -2.92 -4.59 -7.71
C TRP A 159 -1.74 -4.19 -8.62
N LYS A 160 -0.52 -4.12 -8.08
CA LYS A 160 0.70 -3.71 -8.80
C LYS A 160 1.17 -4.72 -9.86
N GLY A 161 0.74 -5.99 -9.77
CA GLY A 161 1.19 -7.06 -10.66
C GLY A 161 2.66 -7.43 -10.46
N LEU A 162 3.40 -7.66 -11.56
CA LEU A 162 4.82 -7.99 -11.51
C LEU A 162 5.68 -6.78 -11.12
N GLY A 163 6.76 -7.06 -10.37
CA GLY A 163 7.76 -6.06 -9.99
C GLY A 163 8.89 -5.92 -11.02
N ARG A 164 9.82 -4.97 -10.74
CA ARG A 164 10.88 -4.56 -11.67
C ARG A 164 11.91 -5.63 -12.01
N ASN A 165 11.99 -6.69 -11.24
CA ASN A 165 12.90 -7.81 -11.49
C ASN A 165 12.36 -8.82 -12.52
N THR A 166 11.16 -8.58 -13.05
CA THR A 166 10.49 -9.47 -13.99
C THR A 166 9.80 -8.67 -15.11
N ILE A 167 10.42 -8.66 -16.28
CA ILE A 167 9.85 -7.98 -17.44
C ILE A 167 8.79 -8.88 -18.08
N CYS A 168 7.60 -8.31 -18.33
CA CYS A 168 6.56 -9.00 -19.08
C CYS A 168 6.73 -8.79 -20.59
N TYR A 169 6.93 -9.87 -21.32
CA TYR A 169 7.12 -9.86 -22.79
C TYR A 169 5.85 -10.27 -23.56
N CYS A 170 4.67 -10.18 -22.99
CA CYS A 170 3.44 -10.43 -23.75
C CYS A 170 3.21 -9.36 -24.82
N ASP A 171 2.39 -9.69 -25.84
CA ASP A 171 2.15 -8.80 -26.98
C ASP A 171 1.59 -7.44 -26.58
N ASN A 172 0.77 -7.36 -25.51
CA ASN A 172 0.26 -6.10 -25.02
C ASN A 172 1.38 -5.18 -24.52
N CYS A 173 2.36 -5.73 -23.77
CA CYS A 173 3.49 -4.95 -23.27
C CYS A 173 4.44 -4.56 -24.40
N ARG A 174 4.74 -5.47 -25.35
CA ARG A 174 5.61 -5.18 -26.52
C ARG A 174 5.02 -4.06 -27.37
N ARG A 175 3.75 -4.19 -27.75
CA ARG A 175 3.05 -3.19 -28.54
C ARG A 175 3.03 -1.84 -27.84
N ARG A 176 2.56 -1.81 -26.60
CA ARG A 176 2.36 -0.58 -25.86
C ARG A 176 3.68 0.14 -25.54
N PHE A 177 4.73 -0.58 -25.18
CA PHE A 177 6.03 0.05 -24.93
C PHE A 177 6.62 0.66 -26.21
N ARG A 178 6.42 0.01 -27.37
CA ARG A 178 6.82 0.56 -28.67
C ARG A 178 6.03 1.83 -29.01
N GLU A 179 4.71 1.83 -28.78
CA GLU A 179 3.84 2.99 -29.01
C GLU A 179 4.21 4.17 -28.09
N ASP A 180 4.39 3.93 -26.80
CA ASP A 180 4.61 4.98 -25.79
C ASP A 180 6.06 5.50 -25.76
N CYS A 181 7.05 4.63 -26.05
CA CYS A 181 8.47 4.90 -25.85
C CYS A 181 9.30 4.93 -27.14
N ASN A 182 8.71 4.50 -28.28
CA ASN A 182 9.41 4.30 -29.57
C ASN A 182 10.64 3.39 -29.44
N GLU A 183 10.56 2.34 -28.61
CA GLU A 183 11.62 1.39 -28.30
C GLU A 183 11.05 -0.04 -28.18
N GLU A 184 11.90 -1.04 -28.41
CA GLU A 184 11.57 -2.41 -28.01
C GLU A 184 11.78 -2.60 -26.50
N LEU A 185 11.06 -3.57 -25.90
CA LEU A 185 11.27 -3.90 -24.48
C LEU A 185 12.73 -4.28 -24.22
N PRO A 186 13.29 -3.91 -23.05
CA PRO A 186 14.67 -4.23 -22.72
C PRO A 186 14.90 -5.75 -22.75
N GLU A 187 16.09 -6.16 -23.20
CA GLU A 187 16.48 -7.57 -23.33
C GLU A 187 16.49 -8.33 -22.00
N LYS A 188 16.85 -7.63 -20.92
CA LYS A 188 17.01 -8.15 -19.57
C LYS A 188 16.93 -7.01 -18.56
N VAL A 189 16.86 -7.37 -17.30
CA VAL A 189 17.04 -6.43 -16.17
C VAL A 189 18.51 -6.01 -16.13
N ASP A 190 18.79 -4.77 -16.49
CA ASP A 190 20.16 -4.22 -16.51
C ASP A 190 20.10 -2.69 -16.33
N TRP A 191 20.53 -2.20 -15.17
CA TRP A 191 20.53 -0.77 -14.88
C TRP A 191 21.50 0.06 -15.75
N ASN A 192 22.44 -0.56 -16.45
CA ASN A 192 23.31 0.12 -17.40
C ASN A 192 22.63 0.29 -18.76
N ASP A 193 21.60 -0.52 -19.06
CA ASP A 193 20.79 -0.37 -20.25
C ASP A 193 19.85 0.83 -20.11
N PRO A 194 19.96 1.83 -21.00
CA PRO A 194 19.07 2.97 -21.03
C PRO A 194 17.60 2.59 -21.30
N VAL A 195 17.36 1.56 -22.11
CA VAL A 195 16.02 1.08 -22.40
C VAL A 195 15.36 0.48 -21.17
N TYR A 196 16.13 -0.24 -20.32
CA TYR A 196 15.63 -0.74 -19.05
C TYR A 196 15.26 0.42 -18.08
N ARG A 197 16.08 1.46 -17.99
CA ARG A 197 15.74 2.64 -17.18
C ARG A 197 14.49 3.37 -17.68
N LYS A 198 14.27 3.44 -19.00
CA LYS A 198 13.06 3.98 -19.62
C LYS A 198 11.85 3.09 -19.29
N TRP A 199 12.00 1.77 -19.38
CA TRP A 199 10.96 0.81 -19.01
C TRP A 199 10.55 0.89 -17.53
N VAL A 200 11.49 1.13 -16.60
CA VAL A 200 11.19 1.35 -15.19
C VAL A 200 10.25 2.54 -15.03
N ARG A 201 10.54 3.69 -15.64
CA ARG A 201 9.67 4.89 -15.57
C ARG A 201 8.31 4.65 -16.21
N TRP A 202 8.30 4.05 -17.39
CA TRP A 202 7.06 3.69 -18.08
C TRP A 202 6.18 2.79 -17.21
N SER A 203 6.78 1.86 -16.49
CA SER A 203 6.07 0.93 -15.61
C SER A 203 5.38 1.63 -14.42
N TYR A 204 5.93 2.72 -13.90
CA TYR A 204 5.26 3.56 -12.91
C TYR A 204 3.99 4.21 -13.48
N GLY A 205 4.08 4.76 -14.69
CA GLY A 205 2.92 5.35 -15.38
C GLY A 205 1.76 4.36 -15.51
N LEU A 206 2.04 3.12 -15.90
CA LEU A 206 1.01 2.07 -16.02
C LEU A 206 0.28 1.77 -14.70
N ARG A 207 0.97 1.79 -13.57
CA ARG A 207 0.36 1.55 -12.26
C ARG A 207 -0.52 2.72 -11.85
N THR A 208 -0.08 3.93 -12.13
CA THR A 208 -0.86 5.15 -11.90
C THR A 208 -2.13 5.17 -12.75
N GLU A 209 -2.05 4.81 -14.04
CA GLU A 209 -3.21 4.70 -14.91
C GLU A 209 -4.24 3.65 -14.43
N ASN A 210 -3.77 2.50 -13.97
CA ASN A 210 -4.68 1.48 -13.43
C ASN A 210 -5.33 1.96 -12.11
N TRP A 211 -4.58 2.68 -11.29
CA TRP A 211 -5.13 3.32 -10.09
C TRP A 211 -6.24 4.31 -10.43
N ASP A 212 -5.99 5.19 -11.41
CA ASP A 212 -6.97 6.17 -11.88
C ASP A 212 -8.20 5.49 -12.48
N LEU A 213 -8.03 4.44 -13.29
CA LEU A 213 -9.12 3.64 -13.85
C LEU A 213 -10.01 3.01 -12.78
N PHE A 214 -9.41 2.45 -11.72
CA PHE A 214 -10.18 1.83 -10.64
C PHE A 214 -10.90 2.89 -9.79
N ASN A 215 -10.27 4.04 -9.50
CA ASN A 215 -10.92 5.18 -8.87
C ASN A 215 -12.11 5.70 -9.68
N GLU A 216 -11.93 5.83 -11.00
CA GLU A 216 -13.01 6.26 -11.89
C GLU A 216 -14.17 5.24 -11.91
N THR A 217 -13.83 3.95 -11.95
CA THR A 217 -14.82 2.87 -11.94
C THR A 217 -15.63 2.88 -10.64
N THR A 218 -14.97 2.95 -9.49
CA THR A 218 -15.65 2.93 -8.19
C THR A 218 -16.53 4.17 -8.01
N ARG A 219 -16.03 5.35 -8.37
CA ARG A 219 -16.79 6.59 -8.33
C ARG A 219 -18.00 6.58 -9.26
N LYS A 220 -17.83 6.07 -10.48
CA LYS A 220 -18.91 6.02 -11.49
C LYS A 220 -20.10 5.16 -11.05
N TYR A 221 -19.83 4.02 -10.42
CA TYR A 221 -20.88 3.05 -10.08
C TYR A 221 -21.30 3.09 -8.60
N GLY A 222 -20.43 3.53 -7.71
CA GLY A 222 -20.65 3.56 -6.25
C GLY A 222 -20.80 4.97 -5.66
N GLY A 223 -20.58 6.03 -6.47
CA GLY A 223 -20.64 7.43 -6.02
C GLY A 223 -19.28 7.95 -5.53
N GLU A 224 -19.23 9.25 -5.23
CA GLU A 224 -18.00 10.00 -4.91
C GLU A 224 -17.24 9.47 -3.68
N ASP A 225 -17.92 8.78 -2.79
CA ASP A 225 -17.36 8.22 -1.56
C ASP A 225 -17.07 6.70 -1.64
N CYS A 226 -17.32 6.07 -2.80
CA CYS A 226 -16.87 4.69 -3.04
C CYS A 226 -15.44 4.71 -3.58
N LEU A 227 -14.47 4.34 -2.75
CA LEU A 227 -13.06 4.56 -3.02
C LEU A 227 -12.32 3.29 -3.47
N TRP A 228 -11.37 3.45 -4.40
CA TRP A 228 -10.32 2.47 -4.61
C TRP A 228 -9.16 2.74 -3.64
N LEU A 229 -8.82 1.75 -2.82
CA LEU A 229 -7.85 1.82 -1.72
C LEU A 229 -6.77 0.76 -1.93
N GLY A 230 -6.10 0.79 -3.07
CA GLY A 230 -4.96 -0.09 -3.32
C GLY A 230 -3.94 0.08 -2.19
N MET A 231 -3.59 -1.02 -1.53
CA MET A 231 -2.70 -0.96 -0.37
C MET A 231 -1.30 -0.52 -0.77
N LEU A 232 -0.75 0.41 0.00
CA LEU A 232 0.61 0.92 -0.13
C LEU A 232 1.46 0.46 1.07
N ASN A 233 2.76 0.60 0.95
CA ASN A 233 3.70 0.43 2.06
C ASN A 233 4.71 1.58 2.00
N ALA A 234 5.02 2.21 3.12
CA ALA A 234 6.02 3.29 3.19
C ALA A 234 7.47 2.79 3.10
N ASP A 235 7.70 1.50 2.96
CA ASP A 235 8.97 0.96 2.49
C ASP A 235 9.24 1.48 1.07
N VAL A 236 10.11 2.48 0.96
CA VAL A 236 10.43 3.14 -0.31
C VAL A 236 11.07 2.16 -1.29
N ALA A 237 11.96 1.27 -0.82
CA ALA A 237 12.61 0.26 -1.64
C ALA A 237 11.60 -0.75 -2.21
N GLY A 238 10.72 -1.29 -1.37
CA GLY A 238 9.65 -2.20 -1.80
C GLY A 238 8.65 -1.52 -2.75
N SER A 239 8.38 -0.24 -2.56
CA SER A 239 7.54 0.55 -3.45
C SER A 239 8.19 0.76 -4.82
N CYS A 240 9.51 0.99 -4.89
CA CYS A 240 10.28 1.00 -6.13
C CYS A 240 10.20 -0.35 -6.85
N GLN A 241 10.36 -1.45 -6.13
CA GLN A 241 10.27 -2.78 -6.72
C GLN A 241 8.91 -3.09 -7.32
N GLY A 242 7.84 -2.54 -6.75
CA GLY A 242 6.45 -2.71 -7.23
C GLY A 242 5.95 -1.61 -8.18
N PHE A 243 6.77 -0.63 -8.53
CA PHE A 243 6.39 0.54 -9.34
C PHE A 243 5.23 1.36 -8.72
N ALA A 244 5.16 1.43 -7.40
CA ALA A 244 4.23 2.30 -6.71
C ALA A 244 4.89 3.65 -6.42
N ASP A 245 4.58 4.68 -7.19
CA ASP A 245 5.01 6.05 -6.89
C ASP A 245 4.23 6.57 -5.69
N LEU A 246 4.86 6.54 -4.51
CA LEU A 246 4.21 6.88 -3.26
C LEU A 246 3.62 8.29 -3.27
N LYS A 247 4.38 9.27 -3.78
CA LYS A 247 3.90 10.65 -3.82
C LYS A 247 2.73 10.83 -4.78
N ALA A 248 2.83 10.26 -5.99
CA ALA A 248 1.77 10.34 -6.98
C ALA A 248 0.48 9.63 -6.53
N LEU A 249 0.61 8.50 -5.83
CA LEU A 249 -0.53 7.73 -5.33
C LEU A 249 -1.15 8.38 -4.08
N CYS A 250 -0.35 8.93 -3.17
CA CYS A 250 -0.84 9.71 -2.04
C CYS A 250 -1.64 10.94 -2.51
N ALA A 251 -1.20 11.60 -3.58
CA ALA A 251 -1.92 12.73 -4.15
C ALA A 251 -3.30 12.35 -4.75
N ARG A 252 -3.50 11.08 -5.08
CA ARG A 252 -4.75 10.54 -5.64
C ARG A 252 -5.67 9.91 -4.61
N SER A 253 -5.23 9.83 -3.36
CA SER A 253 -5.91 9.09 -2.30
C SER A 253 -6.57 10.02 -1.30
N LYS A 254 -7.88 9.82 -1.03
CA LYS A 254 -8.61 10.53 0.05
C LYS A 254 -8.29 9.94 1.43
N VAL A 255 -7.86 8.68 1.47
CA VAL A 255 -7.39 7.93 2.63
C VAL A 255 -6.35 6.92 2.14
N ILE A 256 -5.28 6.66 2.91
CA ILE A 256 -4.18 5.79 2.48
C ILE A 256 -4.21 4.50 3.29
N PHE A 257 -4.58 3.39 2.63
CA PHE A 257 -4.50 2.07 3.24
C PHE A 257 -3.06 1.56 3.19
N SER A 258 -2.44 1.44 4.37
CA SER A 258 -1.07 0.94 4.54
C SER A 258 -1.06 -0.56 4.88
N ASP A 259 -0.13 -1.30 4.28
CA ASP A 259 0.10 -2.72 4.59
C ASP A 259 1.49 -2.93 5.20
N HIS A 260 1.63 -2.58 6.47
CA HIS A 260 2.87 -2.72 7.23
C HIS A 260 2.60 -3.48 8.54
N GLN A 261 2.39 -4.77 8.42
CA GLN A 261 1.68 -5.62 9.37
C GLN A 261 2.39 -5.87 10.71
N SER A 262 3.72 -5.91 10.73
CA SER A 262 4.51 -6.18 11.93
C SER A 262 5.96 -5.82 11.71
N ARG A 263 6.70 -5.67 12.79
CA ARG A 263 8.12 -5.40 12.81
C ARG A 263 8.94 -6.46 12.06
N GLU A 264 9.99 -6.05 11.39
CA GLU A 264 11.04 -6.96 10.96
C GLU A 264 11.94 -7.33 12.15
N ILE A 265 12.47 -8.57 12.15
CA ILE A 265 13.22 -9.14 13.30
C ILE A 265 14.41 -8.28 13.69
N ILE A 266 15.10 -7.67 12.72
CA ILE A 266 16.32 -6.87 12.93
C ILE A 266 16.06 -5.39 13.18
N SER A 267 14.80 -4.95 13.10
CA SER A 267 14.43 -3.54 13.18
C SER A 267 13.72 -3.23 14.50
N GLY A 268 13.76 -1.95 14.89
CA GLY A 268 13.04 -1.45 16.06
C GLY A 268 11.56 -1.21 15.78
N PHE A 269 10.85 -0.77 16.80
CA PHE A 269 9.42 -0.43 16.68
C PHE A 269 9.21 0.92 15.98
N GLU A 270 10.22 1.79 15.97
CA GLU A 270 10.21 3.11 15.33
C GLU A 270 9.87 3.08 13.84
N GLN A 271 10.02 1.94 13.18
CA GLN A 271 9.59 1.78 11.79
C GLN A 271 8.12 2.12 11.59
N ASN A 272 7.28 1.81 12.56
CA ASN A 272 5.84 2.02 12.41
C ASN A 272 5.44 3.49 12.51
N SER A 273 6.06 4.25 13.41
CA SER A 273 5.87 5.70 13.46
C SER A 273 6.41 6.40 12.21
N LEU A 274 7.56 5.96 11.70
CA LEU A 274 8.12 6.47 10.44
C LEU A 274 7.19 6.23 9.25
N ASN A 275 6.56 5.05 9.17
CA ASN A 275 5.59 4.70 8.12
C ASN A 275 4.41 5.68 8.09
N GLY A 276 3.82 5.98 9.24
CA GLY A 276 2.72 6.95 9.34
C GLY A 276 3.13 8.36 8.95
N MET A 277 4.26 8.85 9.49
CA MET A 277 4.78 10.17 9.17
C MET A 277 5.08 10.34 7.68
N LEU A 278 5.68 9.33 7.04
CA LEU A 278 6.02 9.37 5.62
C LEU A 278 4.77 9.54 4.75
N PHE A 279 3.72 8.77 5.00
CA PHE A 279 2.47 8.90 4.23
C PHE A 279 1.77 10.24 4.45
N LYS A 280 1.72 10.73 5.69
CA LYS A 280 1.12 12.04 5.97
C LYS A 280 1.85 13.17 5.24
N LEU A 281 3.19 13.17 5.26
CA LEU A 281 4.01 14.20 4.63
C LEU A 281 4.08 14.06 3.09
N ALA A 282 3.96 12.85 2.55
CA ALA A 282 3.86 12.63 1.10
C ALA A 282 2.51 13.08 0.52
N SER A 283 1.50 13.19 1.36
CA SER A 283 0.14 13.59 0.96
C SER A 283 -0.01 15.10 0.77
N PRO A 284 -0.97 15.56 -0.04
CA PRO A 284 -1.26 16.99 -0.19
C PRO A 284 -1.70 17.66 1.13
N SER A 285 -2.28 16.90 2.05
CA SER A 285 -2.66 17.35 3.39
C SER A 285 -2.19 16.36 4.44
N GLU A 286 -1.59 16.86 5.53
CA GLU A 286 -1.19 16.04 6.69
C GLU A 286 -2.41 15.50 7.47
N ASP A 287 -3.61 16.02 7.23
CA ASP A 287 -4.87 15.52 7.81
C ASP A 287 -5.38 14.22 7.18
N VAL A 288 -4.69 13.69 6.16
CA VAL A 288 -5.07 12.40 5.55
C VAL A 288 -5.09 11.30 6.61
N GLU A 289 -6.14 10.48 6.60
CA GLU A 289 -6.18 9.28 7.43
C GLU A 289 -5.31 8.18 6.80
N VAL A 290 -4.56 7.48 7.66
CA VAL A 290 -3.65 6.39 7.25
C VAL A 290 -3.99 5.13 8.05
N PRO A 291 -5.07 4.41 7.72
CA PRO A 291 -5.32 3.09 8.30
C PRO A 291 -4.20 2.13 7.93
N GLU A 292 -3.64 1.46 8.93
CA GLU A 292 -2.57 0.48 8.72
C GLU A 292 -2.97 -0.91 9.18
N SER A 293 -2.84 -1.87 8.27
CA SER A 293 -3.04 -3.28 8.54
C SER A 293 -1.97 -3.82 9.48
N MET A 294 -2.34 -4.05 10.74
CA MET A 294 -1.49 -4.60 11.78
C MET A 294 -1.94 -6.00 12.15
N ALA A 295 -1.00 -6.90 12.38
CA ALA A 295 -1.29 -8.28 12.71
C ALA A 295 -0.42 -8.78 13.86
N ASN A 296 -0.90 -9.78 14.58
CA ASN A 296 -0.10 -10.39 15.64
C ASN A 296 0.53 -11.73 15.26
N TYR A 297 0.51 -12.10 13.98
CA TYR A 297 1.19 -13.33 13.56
C TYR A 297 2.67 -13.10 13.24
N VAL A 298 3.47 -14.14 13.42
CA VAL A 298 4.89 -14.13 13.11
C VAL A 298 5.10 -13.95 11.60
N ARG A 299 5.85 -12.94 11.21
CA ARG A 299 6.33 -12.70 9.84
C ARG A 299 7.79 -13.12 9.71
N GLY A 300 8.24 -13.29 8.48
CA GLY A 300 9.60 -13.64 8.14
C GLY A 300 9.64 -14.62 6.97
N HIS A 301 10.83 -15.15 6.65
CA HIS A 301 11.05 -16.02 5.48
C HIS A 301 10.12 -17.24 5.45
N ARG A 302 9.71 -17.74 6.63
CA ARG A 302 8.74 -18.84 6.79
C ARG A 302 7.60 -18.39 7.71
N ALA A 303 6.86 -17.36 7.28
CA ALA A 303 5.75 -16.85 8.05
C ALA A 303 4.72 -17.95 8.37
N PHE A 304 4.43 -18.13 9.66
CA PHE A 304 3.38 -19.02 10.13
C PHE A 304 2.23 -18.19 10.68
N ARG A 305 1.27 -17.89 9.83
CA ARG A 305 0.16 -16.98 10.13
C ARG A 305 -0.83 -17.50 11.18
N LEU A 306 -0.69 -18.75 11.60
CA LEU A 306 -1.48 -19.34 12.68
C LEU A 306 -0.83 -19.22 14.07
N ALA A 307 0.44 -18.80 14.13
CA ALA A 307 1.12 -18.45 15.37
C ALA A 307 1.00 -16.96 15.64
N ALA A 308 0.97 -16.58 16.91
CA ALA A 308 0.89 -15.21 17.34
C ALA A 308 2.21 -14.73 17.96
N ASN A 309 2.57 -13.48 17.71
CA ASN A 309 3.58 -12.77 18.49
C ASN A 309 3.08 -12.56 19.93
N PRO A 310 3.98 -12.35 20.89
CA PRO A 310 3.58 -11.90 22.22
C PRO A 310 2.68 -10.66 22.14
N ALA A 311 1.62 -10.63 22.96
CA ALA A 311 0.67 -9.52 22.96
C ALA A 311 1.34 -8.16 23.20
N ALA A 312 2.38 -8.11 24.05
CA ALA A 312 3.16 -6.89 24.31
C ALA A 312 3.83 -6.36 23.05
N GLU A 313 4.44 -7.22 22.23
CA GLU A 313 5.07 -6.82 20.97
C GLU A 313 4.06 -6.22 20.00
N THR A 314 2.93 -6.88 19.79
CA THR A 314 1.86 -6.37 18.92
C THR A 314 1.30 -5.04 19.41
N ARG A 315 1.08 -4.89 20.72
CA ARG A 315 0.59 -3.64 21.32
C ARG A 315 1.58 -2.49 21.19
N THR A 316 2.88 -2.76 21.38
CA THR A 316 3.92 -1.76 21.16
C THR A 316 3.95 -1.31 19.69
N TRP A 317 3.82 -2.24 18.76
CA TRP A 317 3.73 -1.92 17.33
C TRP A 317 2.53 -1.02 17.02
N ILE A 318 1.37 -1.30 17.58
CA ILE A 318 0.17 -0.46 17.44
C ILE A 318 0.40 0.94 18.03
N ALA A 319 0.99 1.03 19.23
CA ALA A 319 1.25 2.30 19.90
C ALA A 319 2.21 3.18 19.09
N GLU A 320 3.28 2.61 18.56
CA GLU A 320 4.24 3.31 17.67
C GLU A 320 3.57 3.81 16.39
N GLY A 321 2.71 3.00 15.78
CA GLY A 321 1.92 3.44 14.62
C GLY A 321 1.04 4.65 14.94
N ILE A 322 0.31 4.60 16.04
CA ILE A 322 -0.54 5.71 16.52
C ILE A 322 0.31 6.96 16.79
N ALA A 323 1.51 6.80 17.37
CA ALA A 323 2.43 7.92 17.58
C ALA A 323 2.83 8.60 16.27
N GLY A 324 3.04 7.84 15.20
CA GLY A 324 3.33 8.34 13.85
C GLY A 324 2.10 8.84 13.06
N GLY A 325 0.91 8.81 13.66
CA GLY A 325 -0.32 9.28 13.02
C GLY A 325 -1.07 8.23 12.23
N ILE A 326 -0.82 6.94 12.49
CA ILE A 326 -1.54 5.83 11.89
C ILE A 326 -2.89 5.64 12.59
N THR A 327 -3.91 5.31 11.79
CA THR A 327 -5.22 4.86 12.26
C THR A 327 -5.17 3.33 12.44
N PRO A 328 -5.39 2.79 13.66
CA PRO A 328 -5.20 1.37 13.92
C PRO A 328 -6.19 0.50 13.18
N TRP A 329 -5.65 -0.53 12.54
CA TRP A 329 -6.38 -1.57 11.81
C TRP A 329 -5.79 -2.93 12.16
N PHE A 330 -6.54 -3.76 12.87
CA PHE A 330 -6.09 -5.07 13.27
C PHE A 330 -6.69 -6.15 12.37
N HIS A 331 -5.84 -7.00 11.80
CA HIS A 331 -6.32 -8.07 10.96
C HIS A 331 -6.00 -9.46 11.50
N HIS A 332 -6.89 -10.39 11.20
CA HIS A 332 -6.77 -11.82 11.49
C HIS A 332 -6.74 -12.64 10.21
N VAL A 333 -6.13 -13.84 10.29
CA VAL A 333 -6.18 -14.84 9.22
C VAL A 333 -7.08 -16.00 9.66
N GLY A 334 -8.09 -16.29 8.84
CA GLY A 334 -9.11 -17.29 9.12
C GLY A 334 -10.26 -16.75 9.96
N GLY A 335 -11.49 -16.93 9.46
CA GLY A 335 -12.74 -16.47 10.09
C GLY A 335 -13.30 -17.45 11.13
N GLY A 336 -12.93 -18.71 11.07
CA GLY A 336 -13.51 -19.81 11.84
C GLY A 336 -12.59 -20.46 12.88
N ARG A 337 -11.60 -19.76 13.42
CA ARG A 337 -10.60 -20.35 14.33
C ARG A 337 -11.19 -20.85 15.65
N ARG A 338 -10.74 -22.04 16.08
CA ARG A 338 -11.04 -22.59 17.41
C ARG A 338 -10.26 -21.89 18.52
N ASP A 339 -8.96 -21.58 18.31
CA ASP A 339 -8.17 -20.81 19.27
C ASP A 339 -8.42 -19.32 19.06
N ARG A 340 -9.14 -18.71 19.99
CA ARG A 340 -9.57 -17.30 19.96
C ARG A 340 -8.72 -16.37 20.82
N ARG A 341 -7.67 -16.85 21.50
CA ARG A 341 -6.83 -16.05 22.42
C ARG A 341 -6.20 -14.85 21.76
N GLN A 342 -5.79 -14.97 20.49
CA GLN A 342 -5.19 -13.87 19.73
C GLN A 342 -6.15 -12.68 19.51
N PHE A 343 -7.46 -12.92 19.56
CA PHE A 343 -8.47 -11.88 19.36
C PHE A 343 -8.58 -10.92 20.56
N ASP A 344 -8.01 -11.28 21.71
CA ASP A 344 -7.94 -10.43 22.90
C ASP A 344 -6.79 -9.41 22.80
N THR A 345 -5.79 -9.66 21.96
CA THR A 345 -4.58 -8.83 21.84
C THR A 345 -4.88 -7.36 21.53
N PRO A 346 -5.69 -7.00 20.52
CA PRO A 346 -5.94 -5.61 20.17
C PRO A 346 -6.92 -4.90 21.11
N VAL A 347 -7.77 -5.64 21.85
CA VAL A 347 -8.88 -5.07 22.60
C VAL A 347 -8.46 -3.92 23.52
N PRO A 348 -7.46 -4.06 24.44
CA PRO A 348 -7.08 -2.97 25.32
C PRO A 348 -6.59 -1.73 24.59
N MET A 349 -5.82 -1.90 23.50
CA MET A 349 -5.29 -0.79 22.73
C MET A 349 -6.37 -0.04 21.95
N PHE A 350 -7.35 -0.76 21.40
CA PHE A 350 -8.45 -0.16 20.66
C PHE A 350 -9.45 0.56 21.59
N GLN A 351 -9.68 0.03 22.80
CA GLN A 351 -10.48 0.71 23.81
C GLN A 351 -9.77 1.98 24.30
N TRP A 352 -8.47 1.89 24.64
CA TRP A 352 -7.66 3.05 24.99
C TRP A 352 -7.68 4.11 23.88
N HIS A 353 -7.53 3.70 22.60
CA HIS A 353 -7.60 4.61 21.47
C HIS A 353 -8.96 5.32 21.40
N LYS A 354 -10.05 4.60 21.64
CA LYS A 354 -11.40 5.17 21.67
C LYS A 354 -11.54 6.20 22.79
N GLU A 355 -11.07 5.89 23.99
CA GLU A 355 -11.16 6.75 25.17
C GLU A 355 -10.32 8.03 25.05
N ASN A 356 -9.26 8.01 24.23
CA ASN A 356 -8.34 9.12 24.03
C ASN A 356 -8.43 9.74 22.63
N GLU A 357 -9.47 9.48 21.88
CA GLU A 357 -9.63 9.85 20.48
C GLU A 357 -9.46 11.35 20.23
N GLU A 358 -9.97 12.19 21.13
CA GLU A 358 -9.85 13.65 21.04
C GLU A 358 -8.40 14.17 21.02
N TYR A 359 -7.45 13.44 21.65
CA TYR A 359 -6.03 13.80 21.69
C TYR A 359 -5.20 13.19 20.57
N LEU A 360 -5.75 12.24 19.81
CA LEU A 360 -5.01 11.46 18.83
C LEU A 360 -5.16 11.96 17.39
N TYR A 361 -6.10 12.88 17.14
CA TYR A 361 -6.38 13.45 15.83
C TYR A 361 -6.17 14.96 15.81
N GLY A 362 -5.96 15.53 14.61
CA GLY A 362 -5.67 16.94 14.45
C GLY A 362 -4.33 17.40 15.05
N ARG A 363 -3.39 16.47 15.23
CA ARG A 363 -2.06 16.77 15.79
C ARG A 363 -1.15 17.36 14.72
N GLU A 364 -0.33 18.32 15.11
CA GLU A 364 0.74 18.87 14.31
C GLU A 364 2.11 18.34 14.79
N ASN A 365 2.98 18.00 13.84
CA ASN A 365 4.34 17.64 14.16
C ASN A 365 5.18 18.91 14.36
N LEU A 366 5.76 19.10 15.55
CA LEU A 366 6.55 20.28 15.92
C LEU A 366 8.04 20.17 15.56
N ALA A 367 8.45 19.15 14.81
CA ALA A 367 9.83 18.96 14.39
C ALA A 367 10.29 20.07 13.46
N ASN A 368 11.55 20.48 13.64
CA ASN A 368 12.28 21.44 12.80
C ASN A 368 13.50 20.84 12.10
N VAL A 369 13.72 19.53 12.23
CA VAL A 369 14.70 18.75 11.49
C VAL A 369 13.99 17.92 10.43
N ALA A 370 14.41 17.98 9.19
CA ALA A 370 13.91 17.11 8.12
C ALA A 370 14.95 16.10 7.68
N VAL A 371 14.54 14.86 7.50
CA VAL A 371 15.33 13.81 6.83
C VAL A 371 14.73 13.59 5.44
N VAL A 372 15.51 13.86 4.41
CA VAL A 372 15.03 13.81 3.02
C VAL A 372 15.05 12.39 2.50
N TRP A 373 14.01 12.01 1.79
CA TRP A 373 13.92 10.78 1.02
C TRP A 373 13.50 11.05 -0.42
N SER A 374 13.88 10.16 -1.35
CA SER A 374 13.56 10.28 -2.76
C SER A 374 13.41 8.91 -3.38
N GLN A 375 12.24 8.60 -3.94
CA GLN A 375 12.01 7.34 -4.63
C GLN A 375 12.86 7.25 -5.91
N GLN A 376 13.03 8.36 -6.60
CA GLN A 376 13.93 8.45 -7.76
C GLN A 376 15.39 8.12 -7.41
N ASN A 377 15.84 8.54 -6.23
CA ASN A 377 17.18 8.18 -5.74
C ASN A 377 17.29 6.67 -5.46
N HIS A 378 16.25 6.08 -4.85
CA HIS A 378 16.20 4.62 -4.63
C HIS A 378 16.27 3.83 -5.93
N ASP A 379 15.61 4.29 -7.02
CA ASP A 379 15.67 3.62 -8.31
C ASP A 379 17.02 3.80 -9.00
N PHE A 380 17.46 5.04 -9.21
CA PHE A 380 18.53 5.35 -10.16
C PHE A 380 19.93 5.40 -9.55
N TYR A 381 20.04 5.63 -8.25
CA TYR A 381 21.28 5.47 -7.49
C TYR A 381 21.33 4.13 -6.74
N GLY A 382 20.24 3.78 -6.04
CA GLY A 382 20.11 2.52 -5.29
C GLY A 382 20.27 1.29 -6.19
N ARG A 383 19.52 1.21 -7.28
CA ARG A 383 19.56 0.12 -8.28
C ARG A 383 19.45 -1.25 -7.61
N ASP A 384 20.44 -2.13 -7.81
CA ASP A 384 20.51 -3.48 -7.22
C ASP A 384 20.98 -3.48 -5.76
N ASN A 385 21.58 -2.39 -5.31
CA ASN A 385 22.07 -2.20 -3.93
C ASN A 385 21.26 -1.12 -3.20
N ILE A 386 19.93 -1.20 -3.35
CA ILE A 386 19.00 -0.17 -2.88
C ILE A 386 19.06 0.02 -1.37
N ASP A 387 19.25 -1.06 -0.62
CA ASP A 387 19.28 -1.03 0.84
C ASP A 387 20.54 -0.34 1.36
N GLU A 388 21.73 -0.75 0.89
CA GLU A 388 22.99 -0.17 1.31
C GLU A 388 23.14 1.29 0.92
N ARG A 389 22.65 1.67 -0.27
CA ARG A 389 22.84 3.02 -0.81
C ARG A 389 21.76 4.00 -0.38
N CYS A 390 20.56 3.54 -0.08
CA CYS A 390 19.44 4.43 0.18
C CYS A 390 18.68 4.11 1.47
N SER A 391 18.21 2.85 1.65
CA SER A 391 17.35 2.51 2.78
C SER A 391 18.11 2.58 4.12
N TYR A 392 19.34 2.06 4.21
CA TYR A 392 20.13 2.09 5.45
C TYR A 392 20.58 3.50 5.84
N PRO A 393 21.08 4.37 4.94
CA PRO A 393 21.35 5.76 5.27
C PRO A 393 20.11 6.50 5.80
N LEU A 394 18.96 6.37 5.13
CA LEU A 394 17.70 6.97 5.56
C LEU A 394 17.28 6.47 6.96
N SER A 395 17.17 5.15 7.12
CA SER A 395 16.74 4.54 8.38
C SER A 395 17.72 4.78 9.51
N GLY A 396 19.03 4.86 9.22
CA GLY A 396 20.10 5.16 10.16
C GLY A 396 19.91 6.54 10.79
N PHE A 397 19.67 7.58 10.00
CA PHE A 397 19.38 8.93 10.52
C PHE A 397 18.06 8.96 11.29
N CYS A 398 17.00 8.35 10.78
CA CYS A 398 15.73 8.30 11.49
C CYS A 398 15.87 7.63 12.87
N ARG A 399 16.61 6.50 12.94
CA ARG A 399 16.89 5.80 14.19
C ARG A 399 17.77 6.62 15.15
N ALA A 400 18.82 7.26 14.65
CA ALA A 400 19.70 8.10 15.45
C ALA A 400 18.95 9.28 16.08
N LEU A 401 18.11 9.96 15.30
CA LEU A 401 17.27 11.06 15.77
C LEU A 401 16.24 10.59 16.81
N SER A 402 15.56 9.47 16.53
CA SER A 402 14.61 8.87 17.48
C SER A 402 15.29 8.50 18.79
N SER A 403 16.45 7.85 18.74
CA SER A 403 17.23 7.48 19.92
C SER A 403 17.76 8.70 20.68
N GLY A 404 18.10 9.78 19.97
CA GLY A 404 18.51 11.07 20.51
C GLY A 404 17.34 11.92 21.02
N ARG A 405 16.09 11.45 20.87
CA ARG A 405 14.86 12.19 21.20
C ARG A 405 14.76 13.53 20.46
N ILE A 406 15.25 13.57 19.23
CA ILE A 406 15.17 14.73 18.34
C ILE A 406 14.00 14.51 17.38
N PRO A 407 12.90 15.28 17.47
CA PRO A 407 11.81 15.19 16.53
C PRO A 407 12.25 15.51 15.11
N PHE A 408 11.75 14.77 14.13
CA PHE A 408 12.09 14.97 12.72
C PHE A 408 10.90 14.70 11.79
N LEU A 409 11.02 15.17 10.55
CA LEU A 409 10.07 15.00 9.46
C LEU A 409 10.73 14.21 8.32
N PRO A 410 10.19 13.07 7.87
CA PRO A 410 10.65 12.40 6.65
C PRO A 410 10.08 13.12 5.41
N VAL A 411 10.79 14.11 4.89
CA VAL A 411 10.34 14.97 3.80
C VAL A 411 10.76 14.40 2.45
N HIS A 412 9.81 14.31 1.49
CA HIS A 412 10.14 13.95 0.12
C HIS A 412 10.98 15.06 -0.54
N ALA A 413 12.01 14.69 -1.31
CA ALA A 413 12.92 15.65 -1.96
C ALA A 413 12.22 16.72 -2.83
N GLY A 414 11.05 16.42 -3.37
CA GLY A 414 10.23 17.38 -4.13
C GLY A 414 9.30 18.24 -3.27
N ASP A 415 9.40 18.19 -1.94
CA ASP A 415 8.54 18.95 -1.01
C ASP A 415 9.34 19.84 -0.05
N ILE A 416 10.65 19.99 -0.26
CA ILE A 416 11.53 20.81 0.60
C ILE A 416 10.95 22.23 0.72
N GLY A 417 10.54 22.85 -0.39
CA GLY A 417 9.94 24.17 -0.42
C GLY A 417 8.64 24.30 0.37
N ARG A 418 7.85 23.23 0.47
CA ARG A 418 6.60 23.20 1.25
C ARG A 418 6.84 23.34 2.76
N TYR A 419 7.97 22.82 3.24
CA TYR A 419 8.31 22.80 4.66
C TYR A 419 9.34 23.84 5.09
N LYS A 420 9.77 24.70 4.16
CA LYS A 420 10.88 25.67 4.34
C LYS A 420 10.77 26.56 5.59
N ASP A 421 9.55 26.91 5.99
CA ASP A 421 9.32 27.80 7.14
C ASP A 421 9.22 27.02 8.49
N ARG A 422 9.13 25.69 8.41
CA ARG A 422 9.08 24.79 9.59
C ARG A 422 10.46 24.20 9.91
N ILE A 423 11.32 24.03 8.92
CA ILE A 423 12.58 23.31 9.00
C ILE A 423 13.70 24.29 9.30
N ALA A 424 14.53 23.99 10.29
CA ALA A 424 15.80 24.68 10.58
C ALA A 424 17.01 23.88 10.07
N THR A 425 16.91 22.53 10.01
CA THR A 425 17.98 21.65 9.56
C THR A 425 17.46 20.63 8.56
N LEU A 426 18.15 20.50 7.44
CA LEU A 426 17.86 19.55 6.37
C LEU A 426 18.97 18.50 6.31
N ILE A 427 18.61 17.23 6.43
CA ILE A 427 19.51 16.09 6.34
C ILE A 427 19.24 15.35 5.04
N LEU A 428 20.25 15.20 4.18
CA LEU A 428 20.18 14.46 2.91
C LEU A 428 21.06 13.20 3.00
N PRO A 429 20.50 12.06 3.42
CA PRO A 429 21.25 10.81 3.57
C PRO A 429 21.45 10.14 2.20
N ASP A 430 22.64 10.33 1.61
CA ASP A 430 22.99 9.75 0.31
C ASP A 430 21.98 10.03 -0.82
N ILE A 431 21.42 11.24 -0.87
CA ILE A 431 20.51 11.67 -1.94
C ILE A 431 21.34 12.04 -3.18
N ALA A 432 21.89 11.03 -3.85
CA ALA A 432 22.81 11.22 -4.98
C ALA A 432 22.12 11.87 -6.19
N VAL A 433 20.86 11.51 -6.46
CA VAL A 433 20.10 11.99 -7.61
C VAL A 433 19.22 13.17 -7.18
N LEU A 434 19.51 14.35 -7.72
CA LEU A 434 18.72 15.58 -7.53
C LEU A 434 18.31 16.15 -8.88
N THR A 435 17.11 16.69 -8.96
CA THR A 435 16.67 17.54 -10.09
C THR A 435 17.19 18.95 -9.91
N ASP A 436 17.22 19.74 -10.99
CA ASP A 436 17.59 21.15 -10.93
C ASP A 436 16.71 21.92 -9.92
N ASN A 437 15.39 21.70 -9.98
CA ASN A 437 14.44 22.32 -9.05
C ASN A 437 14.70 21.92 -7.58
N GLN A 438 15.02 20.65 -7.31
CA GLN A 438 15.37 20.21 -5.94
C GLN A 438 16.66 20.87 -5.46
N THR A 439 17.63 21.04 -6.35
CA THR A 439 18.87 21.75 -6.04
C THR A 439 18.62 23.23 -5.74
N GLU A 440 17.78 23.88 -6.54
CA GLU A 440 17.36 25.28 -6.31
C GLU A 440 16.65 25.45 -4.96
N GLU A 441 15.75 24.54 -4.60
CA GLU A 441 15.04 24.54 -3.31
C GLU A 441 16.02 24.40 -2.13
N ILE A 442 17.03 23.50 -2.25
CA ILE A 442 18.07 23.32 -1.24
C ILE A 442 18.95 24.57 -1.11
N CYS A 443 19.38 25.16 -2.23
CA CYS A 443 20.15 26.42 -2.22
C CYS A 443 19.33 27.56 -1.60
N SER A 444 18.08 27.71 -1.99
CA SER A 444 17.18 28.71 -1.42
C SER A 444 16.95 28.51 0.09
N PHE A 445 16.94 27.26 0.57
CA PHE A 445 16.86 26.96 2.00
C PHE A 445 18.14 27.42 2.75
N LEU A 446 19.32 27.20 2.16
CA LEU A 446 20.60 27.66 2.72
C LEU A 446 20.69 29.19 2.75
N ASP A 447 20.29 29.85 1.66
CA ASP A 447 20.34 31.33 1.55
C ASP A 447 19.48 32.01 2.62
N ARG A 448 18.45 31.33 3.13
CA ARG A 448 17.64 31.80 4.26
C ARG A 448 18.20 31.48 5.63
N GLY A 449 19.40 30.91 5.72
CA GLY A 449 20.07 30.58 6.96
C GLY A 449 19.74 29.18 7.52
N GLY A 450 19.21 28.30 6.70
CA GLY A 450 18.98 26.89 7.06
C GLY A 450 20.29 26.12 7.22
N ASN A 451 20.29 25.09 8.05
CA ASN A 451 21.44 24.21 8.23
C ASN A 451 21.31 22.95 7.36
N LEU A 452 22.43 22.50 6.82
CA LEU A 452 22.47 21.36 5.91
C LEU A 452 23.44 20.28 6.39
N VAL A 453 22.99 19.03 6.42
CA VAL A 453 23.80 17.84 6.65
C VAL A 453 23.74 16.97 5.41
N LEU A 454 24.86 16.79 4.76
CA LEU A 454 25.00 15.95 3.57
C LEU A 454 25.86 14.73 3.89
N THR A 455 25.49 13.58 3.36
CA THR A 455 26.33 12.38 3.47
C THR A 455 26.57 11.71 2.13
N GLY A 456 27.62 10.90 2.08
CA GLY A 456 27.98 10.05 0.96
C GLY A 456 28.01 10.74 -0.39
N GLN A 457 27.21 10.29 -1.32
CA GLN A 457 27.15 10.75 -2.70
C GLN A 457 26.10 11.83 -2.97
N THR A 458 25.58 12.49 -1.93
CA THR A 458 24.52 13.50 -2.11
C THR A 458 24.89 14.52 -3.19
N GLY A 459 24.00 14.74 -4.17
CA GLY A 459 24.14 15.70 -5.26
C GLY A 459 25.18 15.32 -6.34
N SER A 460 25.74 14.11 -6.31
CA SER A 460 26.78 13.69 -7.27
C SER A 460 26.25 13.33 -8.65
N LEU A 461 24.93 13.09 -8.80
CA LEU A 461 24.29 12.66 -10.04
C LEU A 461 23.17 13.63 -10.43
N ALA A 462 23.33 14.28 -11.58
CA ALA A 462 22.24 15.03 -12.17
C ALA A 462 21.12 14.10 -12.68
N VAL A 463 19.89 14.57 -12.71
CA VAL A 463 18.76 13.82 -13.29
C VAL A 463 18.99 13.48 -14.76
N SER A 464 19.74 14.28 -15.50
CA SER A 464 20.23 13.96 -16.84
C SER A 464 20.99 12.63 -16.94
N TYR A 465 21.62 12.18 -15.85
CA TYR A 465 22.22 10.84 -15.75
C TYR A 465 21.17 9.72 -15.72
N THR A 466 19.96 10.04 -15.25
CA THR A 466 18.83 9.12 -15.21
C THR A 466 17.98 9.21 -16.48
N HIS A 467 18.10 10.30 -17.26
CA HIS A 467 17.47 10.52 -18.54
C HIS A 467 18.48 10.27 -19.66
N LEU A 468 18.10 9.51 -20.65
CA LEU A 468 18.72 9.61 -21.96
C LEU A 468 18.31 10.96 -22.53
N ARG A 469 19.28 11.75 -22.96
CA ARG A 469 18.99 12.74 -23.99
C ARG A 469 18.47 11.97 -25.20
N ALA A 470 17.24 12.29 -25.61
CA ALA A 470 16.73 11.84 -26.89
C ALA A 470 17.67 12.32 -28.00
#